data_4293de42c2c0950f033fd10cbf32349f
#
_entry.id   4293de42c2c0950f033fd10cbf32349f
#
_cell.length_a   1.000
_cell.length_b   1.000
_cell.length_c   1.000
_cell.angle_alpha   90.00
_cell.angle_beta   90.00
_cell.angle_gamma   90.00
#
_symmetry.space_group_name_H-M   'P 1'
#
loop_
_entity.id
_entity.type
_entity.pdbx_description
1 polymer ?
#
loop_
_entity_poly.entity_id
_entity_poly.type
_entity_poly.pdbx_seq_one_letter_code
_entity_poly.pdbx_strand_id
1 'polypeptide(L)'
;MYKLESLYELAFLRAFAAWEACLEGIFYRSLCGHSFITGREILVSGSYFSTIALAESSVIAQLKGAKATYLLWHNPTDVIKRCRMFIRSGKGFLALQEAILSSNQARLEYLSYVRHRIVHDNADSRRKFDKATLALLGRVYPNSRPGKFLRALDPSSPTRRKWLETFTAELVGLAGQMV
;
A
#
# COMPACT_ATOMS: atom_id res chain seq x y z
N MET A 1 -27.29 11.37 -5.33
CA MET A 1 -26.63 10.58 -4.26
C MET A 1 -25.41 9.81 -4.74
N TYR A 2 -25.50 9.15 -5.91
CA TYR A 2 -24.37 8.41 -6.52
C TYR A 2 -23.12 9.25 -6.82
N LYS A 3 -23.27 10.50 -7.29
CA LYS A 3 -22.13 11.39 -7.60
C LYS A 3 -21.22 11.66 -6.39
N LEU A 4 -21.79 11.80 -5.20
CA LEU A 4 -21.02 12.03 -3.99
C LEU A 4 -20.25 10.78 -3.55
N GLU A 5 -20.85 9.59 -3.69
CA GLU A 5 -20.17 8.34 -3.37
C GLU A 5 -18.98 8.11 -4.30
N SER A 6 -19.16 8.33 -5.60
CA SER A 6 -18.07 8.23 -6.58
C SER A 6 -16.94 9.23 -6.31
N LEU A 7 -17.22 10.40 -5.74
CA LEU A 7 -16.19 11.35 -5.33
C LEU A 7 -15.32 10.78 -4.18
N TYR A 8 -15.95 10.15 -3.18
CA TYR A 8 -15.23 9.49 -2.10
C TYR A 8 -14.40 8.30 -2.59
N GLU A 9 -14.93 7.52 -3.51
CA GLU A 9 -14.22 6.40 -4.17
C GLU A 9 -12.98 6.90 -4.92
N LEU A 10 -13.14 7.94 -5.74
CA LEU A 10 -12.02 8.54 -6.48
C LEU A 10 -10.96 9.13 -5.55
N ALA A 11 -11.37 9.83 -4.49
CA ALA A 11 -10.45 10.38 -3.51
C ALA A 11 -9.64 9.27 -2.80
N PHE A 12 -10.30 8.17 -2.43
CA PHE A 12 -9.64 7.02 -1.84
C PHE A 12 -8.67 6.34 -2.82
N LEU A 13 -9.08 6.14 -4.08
CA LEU A 13 -8.19 5.57 -5.10
C LEU A 13 -6.94 6.41 -5.31
N ARG A 14 -7.06 7.73 -5.31
CA ARG A 14 -5.90 8.64 -5.42
C ARG A 14 -4.96 8.55 -4.21
N ALA A 15 -5.51 8.53 -2.99
CA ALA A 15 -4.71 8.37 -1.78
C ALA A 15 -3.98 7.02 -1.77
N PHE A 16 -4.67 5.94 -2.15
CA PHE A 16 -4.08 4.61 -2.20
C PHE A 16 -3.02 4.48 -3.30
N ALA A 17 -3.24 5.06 -4.48
CA ALA A 17 -2.24 5.10 -5.55
C ALA A 17 -0.99 5.91 -5.15
N ALA A 18 -1.15 7.01 -4.40
CA ALA A 18 -0.02 7.76 -3.87
C ALA A 18 0.80 6.92 -2.86
N TRP A 19 0.13 6.11 -2.04
CA TRP A 19 0.80 5.14 -1.16
C TRP A 19 1.58 4.08 -1.95
N GLU A 20 0.97 3.47 -2.99
CA GLU A 20 1.66 2.51 -3.86
C GLU A 20 2.90 3.15 -4.53
N ALA A 21 2.77 4.37 -5.05
CA ALA A 21 3.88 5.12 -5.64
C ALA A 21 4.98 5.47 -4.61
N CYS A 22 4.61 5.74 -3.36
CA CYS A 22 5.56 5.96 -2.27
C CYS A 22 6.41 4.69 -2.02
N LEU A 23 5.77 3.53 -1.87
CA LEU A 23 6.47 2.25 -1.69
C LEU A 23 7.41 1.93 -2.85
N GLU A 24 6.92 2.10 -4.06
CA GLU A 24 7.69 1.92 -5.29
C GLU A 24 8.90 2.84 -5.34
N GLY A 25 8.68 4.13 -5.09
CA GLY A 25 9.73 5.15 -5.08
C GLY A 25 10.80 4.88 -4.03
N ILE A 26 10.42 4.49 -2.81
CA ILE A 26 11.34 4.10 -1.75
C ILE A 26 12.19 2.90 -2.19
N PHE A 27 11.55 1.86 -2.72
CA PHE A 27 12.24 0.64 -3.15
C PHE A 27 13.27 0.91 -4.24
N TYR A 28 12.89 1.56 -5.35
CA TYR A 28 13.83 1.79 -6.45
C TYR A 28 14.96 2.76 -6.10
N ARG A 29 14.67 3.81 -5.31
CA ARG A 29 15.73 4.71 -4.83
C ARG A 29 16.69 3.99 -3.90
N SER A 30 16.20 3.08 -3.07
CA SER A 30 17.06 2.23 -2.24
C SER A 30 18.01 1.38 -3.06
N LEU A 31 17.55 0.84 -4.19
CA LEU A 31 18.39 0.08 -5.12
C LEU A 31 19.44 0.93 -5.83
N CYS A 32 19.25 2.24 -5.88
CA CYS A 32 20.24 3.21 -6.36
C CYS A 32 21.14 3.77 -5.25
N GLY A 33 21.05 3.25 -4.03
CA GLY A 33 21.89 3.68 -2.90
C GLY A 33 21.40 4.93 -2.18
N HIS A 34 20.20 5.43 -2.50
CA HIS A 34 19.63 6.60 -1.79
C HIS A 34 19.03 6.16 -0.45
N SER A 35 19.60 6.66 0.65
CA SER A 35 19.03 6.50 1.98
C SER A 35 18.08 7.65 2.29
N PHE A 36 16.89 7.33 2.82
CA PHE A 36 15.91 8.30 3.28
C PHE A 36 16.06 8.60 4.77
N ILE A 37 16.77 7.74 5.50
CA ILE A 37 16.96 7.87 6.94
C ILE A 37 18.44 8.09 7.22
N THR A 38 18.76 9.22 7.83
CA THR A 38 20.12 9.56 8.22
C THR A 38 20.74 8.48 9.13
N GLY A 39 21.95 8.03 8.79
CA GLY A 39 22.69 7.04 9.58
C GLY A 39 22.28 5.58 9.34
N ARG A 40 21.39 5.29 8.37
CA ARG A 40 21.06 3.92 7.98
C ARG A 40 21.63 3.62 6.60
N GLU A 41 22.50 2.62 6.57
CA GLU A 41 23.06 2.12 5.33
C GLU A 41 22.07 1.17 4.63
N ILE A 42 21.96 1.31 3.32
CA ILE A 42 21.19 0.39 2.48
C ILE A 42 22.19 -0.53 1.79
N LEU A 43 22.12 -1.82 2.11
CA LEU A 43 22.92 -2.84 1.46
C LEU A 43 22.07 -3.59 0.43
N VAL A 44 22.40 -3.45 -0.86
CA VAL A 44 21.77 -4.23 -1.92
C VAL A 44 22.43 -5.58 -2.11
N SER A 45 21.70 -6.55 -2.67
CA SER A 45 22.19 -7.90 -2.92
C SER A 45 23.13 -8.00 -4.13
N GLY A 46 23.63 -6.90 -4.61
CA GLY A 46 24.55 -6.78 -5.75
C GLY A 46 25.19 -5.41 -5.76
N SER A 47 25.40 -4.85 -6.94
CA SER A 47 25.81 -3.46 -7.12
C SER A 47 24.59 -2.54 -7.16
N TYR A 48 24.76 -1.29 -6.72
CA TYR A 48 23.74 -0.26 -6.91
C TYR A 48 23.51 0.02 -8.40
N PHE A 49 22.24 0.28 -8.72
CA PHE A 49 21.89 0.73 -10.06
C PHE A 49 22.24 2.21 -10.22
N SER A 50 22.70 2.59 -11.41
CA SER A 50 23.07 3.97 -11.71
C SER A 50 21.85 4.90 -11.89
N THR A 51 20.69 4.35 -12.24
CA THR A 51 19.45 5.10 -12.43
C THR A 51 18.24 4.30 -11.97
N ILE A 52 17.18 5.03 -11.57
CA ILE A 52 15.88 4.42 -11.20
C ILE A 52 15.29 3.63 -12.36
N ALA A 53 15.34 4.13 -13.59
CA ALA A 53 14.82 3.45 -14.77
C ALA A 53 15.51 2.12 -15.03
N LEU A 54 16.85 2.04 -14.81
CA LEU A 54 17.59 0.79 -14.93
C LEU A 54 17.23 -0.19 -13.81
N ALA A 55 17.07 0.29 -12.58
CA ALA A 55 16.63 -0.53 -11.46
C ALA A 55 15.23 -1.11 -11.72
N GLU A 56 14.29 -0.29 -12.17
CA GLU A 56 12.93 -0.69 -12.49
C GLU A 56 12.89 -1.77 -13.57
N SER A 57 13.50 -1.52 -14.72
CA SER A 57 13.52 -2.48 -15.85
C SER A 57 14.18 -3.79 -15.46
N SER A 58 15.27 -3.75 -14.69
CA SER A 58 15.99 -4.95 -14.24
C SER A 58 15.17 -5.79 -13.25
N VAL A 59 14.55 -5.15 -12.28
CA VAL A 59 13.67 -5.81 -11.28
C VAL A 59 12.45 -6.43 -11.95
N ILE A 60 11.78 -5.70 -12.85
CA ILE A 60 10.64 -6.20 -13.59
C ILE A 60 11.03 -7.43 -14.43
N ALA A 61 12.14 -7.35 -15.17
CA ALA A 61 12.63 -8.45 -15.98
C ALA A 61 12.94 -9.70 -15.13
N GLN A 62 13.54 -9.52 -13.97
CA GLN A 62 13.86 -10.62 -13.06
C GLN A 62 12.64 -11.27 -12.42
N LEU A 63 11.62 -10.49 -12.05
CA LEU A 63 10.44 -10.99 -11.32
C LEU A 63 9.32 -11.49 -12.23
N LYS A 64 9.14 -10.89 -13.38
CA LYS A 64 8.01 -11.10 -14.27
C LYS A 64 8.41 -11.54 -15.68
N GLY A 65 9.71 -11.46 -16.00
CA GLY A 65 10.23 -11.65 -17.34
C GLY A 65 10.13 -10.40 -18.22
N ALA A 66 10.83 -10.42 -19.34
CA ALA A 66 11.05 -9.25 -20.21
C ALA A 66 9.76 -8.63 -20.82
N LYS A 67 8.63 -9.32 -20.79
CA LYS A 67 7.36 -8.81 -21.33
C LYS A 67 6.50 -8.04 -20.31
N ALA A 68 6.83 -8.08 -19.03
CA ALA A 68 6.08 -7.36 -18.01
C ALA A 68 6.51 -5.88 -17.98
N THR A 69 5.55 -5.00 -17.72
CA THR A 69 5.76 -3.55 -17.73
C THR A 69 5.60 -2.89 -16.37
N TYR A 70 5.08 -3.61 -15.37
CA TYR A 70 4.85 -3.06 -14.03
C TYR A 70 4.79 -4.12 -12.95
N LEU A 71 4.99 -3.69 -11.71
CA LEU A 71 4.80 -4.48 -10.49
C LEU A 71 3.63 -3.92 -9.66
N LEU A 72 2.97 -4.80 -8.92
CA LEU A 72 1.88 -4.40 -8.02
C LEU A 72 2.43 -4.09 -6.63
N TRP A 73 2.05 -2.96 -6.06
CA TRP A 73 2.55 -2.46 -4.76
C TRP A 73 1.50 -2.45 -3.65
N HIS A 74 0.28 -2.88 -3.93
CA HIS A 74 -0.84 -2.86 -2.97
C HIS A 74 -0.82 -3.99 -1.93
N ASN A 75 -0.05 -5.06 -2.15
CA ASN A 75 0.05 -6.19 -1.23
C ASN A 75 1.33 -6.08 -0.40
N PRO A 76 1.26 -5.82 0.92
CA PRO A 76 2.43 -5.68 1.76
C PRO A 76 3.32 -6.93 1.81
N THR A 77 2.73 -8.12 1.74
CA THR A 77 3.50 -9.38 1.69
C THR A 77 4.40 -9.47 0.46
N ASP A 78 3.88 -9.07 -0.70
CA ASP A 78 4.66 -9.10 -1.94
C ASP A 78 5.72 -8.01 -1.95
N VAL A 79 5.45 -6.85 -1.36
CA VAL A 79 6.44 -5.78 -1.17
C VAL A 79 7.58 -6.26 -0.28
N ILE A 80 7.29 -6.88 0.88
CA ILE A 80 8.30 -7.43 1.80
C ILE A 80 9.15 -8.49 1.10
N LYS A 81 8.52 -9.45 0.41
CA LYS A 81 9.25 -10.48 -0.36
C LYS A 81 10.21 -9.86 -1.37
N ARG A 82 9.75 -8.84 -2.09
CA ARG A 82 10.54 -8.12 -3.09
C ARG A 82 11.72 -7.39 -2.45
N CYS A 83 11.48 -6.69 -1.35
CA CYS A 83 12.56 -6.06 -0.60
C CYS A 83 13.63 -7.08 -0.16
N ARG A 84 13.24 -8.23 0.36
CA ARG A 84 14.17 -9.30 0.78
C ARG A 84 15.00 -9.90 -0.36
N MET A 85 14.48 -9.88 -1.59
CA MET A 85 15.23 -10.39 -2.74
C MET A 85 16.36 -9.48 -3.18
N PHE A 86 16.17 -8.17 -3.07
CA PHE A 86 17.08 -7.17 -3.63
C PHE A 86 17.89 -6.40 -2.59
N ILE A 87 17.40 -6.30 -1.37
CA ILE A 87 18.04 -5.57 -0.27
C ILE A 87 18.47 -6.58 0.78
N ARG A 88 19.75 -6.52 1.18
CA ARG A 88 20.26 -7.44 2.20
C ARG A 88 19.57 -7.19 3.55
N SER A 89 19.20 -8.28 4.20
CA SER A 89 18.66 -8.24 5.56
C SER A 89 19.75 -7.79 6.53
N GLY A 90 19.41 -6.89 7.45
CA GLY A 90 20.31 -6.39 8.47
C GLY A 90 19.57 -5.48 9.45
N LYS A 91 20.30 -4.89 10.39
CA LYS A 91 19.75 -3.94 11.39
C LYS A 91 19.34 -2.58 10.80
N GLY A 92 19.35 -2.43 9.47
CA GLY A 92 19.19 -1.18 8.79
C GLY A 92 17.76 -0.90 8.28
N PHE A 93 17.73 -0.28 7.12
CA PHE A 93 16.54 0.22 6.44
C PHE A 93 15.47 -0.87 6.16
N LEU A 94 15.89 -2.05 5.69
CA LEU A 94 14.95 -3.14 5.39
C LEU A 94 14.17 -3.59 6.65
N ALA A 95 14.86 -3.73 7.79
CA ALA A 95 14.22 -4.16 9.03
C ALA A 95 13.11 -3.19 9.49
N LEU A 96 13.32 -1.88 9.30
CA LEU A 96 12.30 -0.87 9.60
C LEU A 96 11.09 -1.00 8.68
N GLN A 97 11.31 -1.11 7.37
CA GLN A 97 10.22 -1.24 6.40
C GLN A 97 9.43 -2.54 6.61
N GLU A 98 10.12 -3.64 6.86
CA GLU A 98 9.46 -4.91 7.19
C GLU A 98 8.65 -4.81 8.48
N ALA A 99 9.18 -4.18 9.52
CA ALA A 99 8.47 -3.99 10.78
C ALA A 99 7.20 -3.16 10.58
N ILE A 100 7.28 -2.04 9.84
CA ILE A 100 6.13 -1.18 9.55
C ILE A 100 5.08 -1.92 8.72
N LEU A 101 5.49 -2.58 7.64
CA LEU A 101 4.57 -3.30 6.75
C LEU A 101 3.95 -4.51 7.44
N SER A 102 4.74 -5.27 8.22
CA SER A 102 4.25 -6.48 8.91
C SER A 102 3.30 -6.14 10.05
N SER A 103 3.62 -5.13 10.87
CA SER A 103 2.72 -4.72 11.96
C SER A 103 1.40 -4.13 11.47
N ASN A 104 1.37 -3.60 10.24
CA ASN A 104 0.18 -3.03 9.62
C ASN A 104 -0.42 -3.91 8.51
N GLN A 105 0.07 -5.16 8.35
CA GLN A 105 -0.29 -6.02 7.22
C GLN A 105 -1.80 -6.23 7.09
N ALA A 106 -2.49 -6.62 8.16
CA ALA A 106 -3.93 -6.85 8.14
C ALA A 106 -4.70 -5.57 7.77
N ARG A 107 -4.27 -4.42 8.29
CA ARG A 107 -4.90 -3.13 8.01
C ARG A 107 -4.72 -2.73 6.55
N LEU A 108 -3.51 -2.82 6.01
CA LEU A 108 -3.21 -2.55 4.60
C LEU A 108 -3.95 -3.51 3.66
N GLU A 109 -4.11 -4.77 4.06
CA GLU A 109 -4.92 -5.74 3.32
C GLU A 109 -6.39 -5.31 3.24
N TYR A 110 -6.98 -4.81 4.33
CA TYR A 110 -8.36 -4.30 4.32
C TYR A 110 -8.52 -3.06 3.43
N LEU A 111 -7.56 -2.14 3.44
CA LEU A 111 -7.55 -1.00 2.52
C LEU A 111 -7.48 -1.47 1.05
N SER A 112 -6.63 -2.46 0.77
CA SER A 112 -6.54 -3.11 -0.55
C SER A 112 -7.86 -3.74 -0.98
N TYR A 113 -8.61 -4.35 -0.07
CA TYR A 113 -9.94 -4.91 -0.36
C TYR A 113 -10.97 -3.83 -0.67
N VAL A 114 -10.94 -2.70 0.02
CA VAL A 114 -11.78 -1.53 -0.32
C VAL A 114 -11.45 -1.02 -1.72
N ARG A 115 -10.15 -0.85 -2.02
CA ARG A 115 -9.68 -0.47 -3.37
C ARG A 115 -10.14 -1.46 -4.43
N HIS A 116 -9.99 -2.75 -4.16
CA HIS A 116 -10.38 -3.81 -5.10
C HIS A 116 -11.89 -3.78 -5.41
N ARG A 117 -12.72 -3.51 -4.39
CA ARG A 117 -14.17 -3.39 -4.55
C ARG A 117 -14.60 -2.17 -5.37
N ILE A 118 -13.87 -1.06 -5.27
CA ILE A 118 -14.14 0.15 -6.07
C ILE A 118 -13.85 -0.13 -7.56
N VAL A 119 -12.75 -0.82 -7.84
CA VAL A 119 -12.28 -1.05 -9.22
C VAL A 119 -13.03 -2.20 -9.91
N HIS A 120 -13.45 -3.20 -9.15
CA HIS A 120 -14.05 -4.43 -9.69
C HIS A 120 -15.42 -4.69 -9.06
N ASP A 121 -16.44 -4.85 -9.90
CA ASP A 121 -17.79 -5.26 -9.44
C ASP A 121 -18.04 -6.75 -9.74
N ASN A 122 -17.41 -7.63 -8.93
CA ASN A 122 -17.58 -9.07 -9.03
C ASN A 122 -17.77 -9.70 -7.63
N ALA A 123 -18.08 -10.99 -7.60
CA ALA A 123 -18.34 -11.71 -6.35
C ALA A 123 -17.11 -11.76 -5.43
N ASP A 124 -15.90 -11.91 -5.97
CA ASP A 124 -14.66 -11.92 -5.18
C ASP A 124 -14.40 -10.57 -4.50
N SER A 125 -14.56 -9.48 -5.24
CA SER A 125 -14.39 -8.13 -4.68
C SER A 125 -15.42 -7.82 -3.60
N ARG A 126 -16.66 -8.30 -3.73
CA ARG A 126 -17.70 -8.18 -2.70
C ARG A 126 -17.29 -8.93 -1.44
N ARG A 127 -16.92 -10.21 -1.56
CA ARG A 127 -16.48 -11.03 -0.43
C ARG A 127 -15.30 -10.42 0.33
N LYS A 128 -14.31 -9.89 -0.40
CA LYS A 128 -13.15 -9.20 0.19
C LYS A 128 -13.56 -7.92 0.93
N PHE A 129 -14.43 -7.12 0.34
CA PHE A 129 -14.95 -5.91 0.98
C PHE A 129 -15.76 -6.24 2.25
N ASP A 130 -16.61 -7.29 2.19
CA ASP A 130 -17.39 -7.74 3.34
C ASP A 130 -16.47 -8.23 4.47
N LYS A 131 -15.39 -8.95 4.15
CA LYS A 131 -14.34 -9.33 5.12
C LYS A 131 -13.69 -8.09 5.75
N ALA A 132 -13.35 -7.09 4.96
CA ALA A 132 -12.75 -5.85 5.46
C ALA A 132 -13.71 -5.10 6.40
N THR A 133 -14.95 -4.90 5.98
CA THR A 133 -15.94 -4.17 6.80
C THR A 133 -16.33 -4.93 8.06
N LEU A 134 -16.39 -6.25 8.02
CA LEU A 134 -16.60 -7.07 9.21
C LEU A 134 -15.46 -6.88 10.23
N ALA A 135 -14.22 -6.87 9.79
CA ALA A 135 -13.06 -6.65 10.66
C ALA A 135 -13.01 -5.22 11.22
N LEU A 136 -13.41 -4.22 10.43
CA LEU A 136 -13.34 -2.80 10.78
C LEU A 136 -14.52 -2.32 11.64
N LEU A 137 -15.72 -2.90 11.43
CA LEU A 137 -16.99 -2.44 12.02
C LEU A 137 -17.63 -3.48 12.95
N GLY A 138 -17.10 -4.72 13.00
CA GLY A 138 -17.77 -5.85 13.62
C GLY A 138 -19.02 -6.35 12.87
N ARG A 139 -19.30 -5.81 11.69
CA ARG A 139 -20.44 -6.19 10.84
C ARG A 139 -20.16 -5.93 9.36
N VAL A 140 -20.82 -6.67 8.49
CA VAL A 140 -20.78 -6.47 7.05
C VAL A 140 -21.49 -5.15 6.71
N TYR A 141 -20.87 -4.34 5.83
CA TYR A 141 -21.46 -3.08 5.40
C TYR A 141 -22.57 -3.32 4.37
N PRO A 142 -23.78 -2.72 4.56
CA PRO A 142 -24.91 -3.00 3.70
C PRO A 142 -24.65 -2.71 2.21
N ASN A 143 -25.10 -3.63 1.37
CA ASN A 143 -25.05 -3.53 -0.10
C ASN A 143 -23.62 -3.39 -0.70
N SER A 144 -22.56 -3.72 0.05
CA SER A 144 -21.15 -3.66 -0.39
C SER A 144 -20.81 -2.39 -1.20
N ARG A 145 -21.23 -1.21 -0.68
CA ARG A 145 -21.08 0.10 -1.34
C ARG A 145 -19.89 0.86 -0.76
N PRO A 146 -18.71 0.81 -1.41
CA PRO A 146 -17.50 1.41 -0.85
C PRO A 146 -17.58 2.93 -0.68
N GLY A 147 -18.15 3.68 -1.62
CA GLY A 147 -18.30 5.12 -1.50
C GLY A 147 -19.17 5.56 -0.31
N LYS A 148 -20.25 4.80 -0.04
CA LYS A 148 -21.08 5.04 1.14
C LYS A 148 -20.33 4.69 2.43
N PHE A 149 -19.56 3.60 2.45
CA PHE A 149 -18.71 3.21 3.57
C PHE A 149 -17.64 4.28 3.86
N LEU A 150 -16.90 4.72 2.85
CA LEU A 150 -15.85 5.74 2.98
C LEU A 150 -16.38 7.08 3.53
N ARG A 151 -17.63 7.40 3.25
CA ARG A 151 -18.33 8.59 3.77
C ARG A 151 -18.86 8.42 5.20
N ALA A 152 -19.07 7.19 5.65
CA ALA A 152 -19.57 6.92 6.99
C ALA A 152 -18.52 7.30 8.05
N LEU A 153 -19.01 7.63 9.26
CA LEU A 153 -18.14 7.88 10.39
C LEU A 153 -17.43 6.60 10.82
N ASP A 154 -16.17 6.73 11.15
CA ASP A 154 -15.39 5.70 11.81
C ASP A 154 -15.76 5.66 13.29
N PRO A 155 -16.39 4.58 13.79
CA PRO A 155 -16.81 4.49 15.18
C PRO A 155 -15.64 4.41 16.17
N SER A 156 -14.45 4.03 15.71
CA SER A 156 -13.25 3.99 16.55
C SER A 156 -12.53 5.34 16.64
N SER A 157 -12.91 6.31 15.79
CA SER A 157 -12.26 7.63 15.77
C SER A 157 -12.78 8.52 16.90
N PRO A 158 -11.94 8.95 17.85
CA PRO A 158 -12.34 9.86 18.93
C PRO A 158 -12.78 11.24 18.40
N THR A 159 -12.31 11.61 17.21
CA THR A 159 -12.63 12.89 16.55
C THR A 159 -13.76 12.78 15.53
N ARG A 160 -14.48 11.64 15.51
CA ARG A 160 -15.60 11.37 14.58
C ARG A 160 -15.23 11.55 13.10
N ARG A 161 -14.01 11.14 12.71
CA ARG A 161 -13.57 11.20 11.32
C ARG A 161 -14.39 10.24 10.46
N LYS A 162 -14.47 10.55 9.17
CA LYS A 162 -14.98 9.61 8.18
C LYS A 162 -13.92 8.56 7.84
N TRP A 163 -14.33 7.38 7.37
CA TRP A 163 -13.40 6.32 6.98
C TRP A 163 -12.35 6.78 5.96
N LEU A 164 -12.75 7.61 4.98
CA LEU A 164 -11.78 8.20 4.04
C LEU A 164 -10.67 8.99 4.75
N GLU A 165 -11.05 9.83 5.71
CA GLU A 165 -10.10 10.66 6.47
C GLU A 165 -9.18 9.80 7.35
N THR A 166 -9.75 8.78 8.02
CA THR A 166 -8.98 7.82 8.81
C THR A 166 -7.96 7.09 7.95
N PHE A 167 -8.39 6.50 6.83
CA PHE A 167 -7.50 5.75 5.95
C PHE A 167 -6.41 6.63 5.32
N THR A 168 -6.76 7.84 4.89
CA THR A 168 -5.77 8.76 4.34
C THR A 168 -4.73 9.16 5.38
N ALA A 169 -5.15 9.46 6.60
CA ALA A 169 -4.24 9.79 7.71
C ALA A 169 -3.32 8.61 8.06
N GLU A 170 -3.85 7.37 8.07
CA GLU A 170 -3.05 6.17 8.29
C GLU A 170 -1.97 5.98 7.21
N LEU A 171 -2.35 6.08 5.93
CA LEU A 171 -1.39 5.93 4.82
C LEU A 171 -0.31 7.01 4.86
N VAL A 172 -0.68 8.26 5.15
CA VAL A 172 0.29 9.36 5.33
C VAL A 172 1.21 9.11 6.52
N GLY A 173 0.65 8.66 7.65
CA GLY A 173 1.43 8.33 8.83
C GLY A 173 2.42 7.20 8.59
N LEU A 174 2.02 6.14 7.88
CA LEU A 174 2.90 5.03 7.51
C LEU A 174 4.00 5.48 6.53
N ALA A 175 3.65 6.30 5.54
CA ALA A 175 4.65 6.86 4.62
C ALA A 175 5.69 7.69 5.36
N GLY A 176 5.28 8.54 6.31
CA GLY A 176 6.18 9.35 7.13
C GLY A 176 7.10 8.55 8.07
N GLN A 177 6.71 7.31 8.43
CA GLN A 177 7.57 6.42 9.21
C GLN A 177 8.66 5.72 8.36
N MET A 178 8.48 5.70 7.03
CA MET A 178 9.38 5.01 6.10
C MET A 178 10.47 5.92 5.51
N VAL A 179 10.39 7.22 5.73
CA VAL A 179 11.29 8.24 5.16
C VAL A 179 12.01 9.04 6.23
#